data_4790dac5bfa557791e34b0301948ee3c
#
_entry.id   4790dac5bfa557791e34b0301948ee3c
#
_cell.length_a   1.000
_cell.length_b   1.000
_cell.length_c   1.000
_cell.angle_alpha   90.00
_cell.angle_beta   90.00
_cell.angle_gamma   90.00
#
_symmetry.space_group_name_H-M   'P 1'
#
loop_
_entity.id
_entity.type
_entity.pdbx_description
1 polymer ?
#
loop_
_entity_poly.entity_id
_entity_poly.type
_entity_poly.pdbx_seq_one_letter_code
_entity_poly.pdbx_strand_id
1 'polypeptide(L)'
;MGTPLQVGLLCVAGALLGIAANRFTPHPAPLGARVLASAEQPGAVCDDPRASIARISVEEAKPLCVACTATFIDARSAQEYAAGHVTGALHLAPGESIEPLLSTLRSAPLIIVYDRDRECSAANQVAAQVQAQGVRDVRVLTGAWPEWLSRGGPGESGTCSVCTAGTR
;
A
#
# COMPACT_ATOMS: atom_id res chain seq x y z
N MET A 1 25.86 44.60 20.66
CA MET A 1 24.66 44.00 21.28
C MET A 1 23.48 44.78 20.76
N GLY A 2 22.68 44.23 19.83
CA GLY A 2 21.48 44.87 19.29
C GLY A 2 20.35 44.85 20.30
N THR A 3 19.60 45.95 20.40
CA THR A 3 18.47 46.04 21.31
C THR A 3 17.33 45.11 20.85
N PRO A 4 16.48 44.56 21.73
CA PRO A 4 15.37 43.70 21.36
C PRO A 4 14.43 44.30 20.31
N LEU A 5 14.34 45.63 20.28
CA LEU A 5 13.59 46.38 19.28
C LEU A 5 14.18 46.27 17.85
N GLN A 6 15.51 46.27 17.73
CA GLN A 6 16.20 46.10 16.43
C GLN A 6 16.05 44.66 15.89
N VAL A 7 16.08 43.64 16.74
CA VAL A 7 15.86 42.27 16.34
C VAL A 7 14.41 42.07 15.87
N GLY A 8 13.44 42.63 16.58
CA GLY A 8 12.04 42.57 16.18
C GLY A 8 11.76 43.22 14.81
N LEU A 9 12.40 44.38 14.55
CA LEU A 9 12.25 45.10 13.28
C LEU A 9 12.83 44.32 12.10
N LEU A 10 13.98 43.66 12.30
CA LEU A 10 14.61 42.81 11.28
C LEU A 10 13.78 41.56 10.96
N CYS A 11 13.17 40.94 11.95
CA CYS A 11 12.28 39.79 11.74
C CYS A 11 11.04 40.17 10.96
N VAL A 12 10.40 41.31 11.25
CA VAL A 12 9.24 41.77 10.51
C VAL A 12 9.59 42.14 9.07
N ALA A 13 10.70 42.81 8.85
CA ALA A 13 11.16 43.17 7.51
C ALA A 13 11.47 41.92 6.67
N GLY A 14 12.12 40.89 7.26
CA GLY A 14 12.38 39.61 6.59
C GLY A 14 11.12 38.86 6.22
N ALA A 15 10.13 38.84 7.09
CA ALA A 15 8.83 38.17 6.81
C ALA A 15 8.09 38.88 5.65
N LEU A 16 8.07 40.23 5.64
CA LEU A 16 7.41 40.98 4.58
C LEU A 16 8.10 40.79 3.22
N LEU A 17 9.44 40.78 3.19
CA LEU A 17 10.21 40.49 1.98
C LEU A 17 9.97 39.06 1.48
N GLY A 18 9.91 38.10 2.36
CA GLY A 18 9.63 36.70 2.01
C GLY A 18 8.25 36.52 1.38
N ILE A 19 7.22 37.18 1.94
CA ILE A 19 5.85 37.18 1.41
C ILE A 19 5.78 37.86 0.05
N ALA A 20 6.45 39.01 -0.10
CA ALA A 20 6.50 39.73 -1.37
C ALA A 20 7.19 38.90 -2.46
N ALA A 21 8.37 38.30 -2.17
CA ALA A 21 9.09 37.47 -3.10
C ALA A 21 8.26 36.25 -3.55
N ASN A 22 7.51 35.62 -2.65
CA ASN A 22 6.66 34.46 -2.95
C ASN A 22 5.53 34.78 -3.94
N ARG A 23 5.07 36.03 -4.02
CA ARG A 23 4.03 36.45 -4.98
C ARG A 23 4.54 36.63 -6.41
N PHE A 24 5.83 36.84 -6.57
CA PHE A 24 6.45 37.04 -7.88
C PHE A 24 7.15 35.78 -8.44
N THR A 25 7.08 34.66 -7.73
CA THR A 25 7.59 33.38 -8.24
C THR A 25 6.55 32.71 -9.13
N PRO A 26 6.96 32.04 -10.23
CA PRO A 26 6.03 31.32 -11.12
C PRO A 26 5.24 30.20 -10.42
N HIS A 27 5.75 29.69 -9.30
CA HIS A 27 5.13 28.67 -8.46
C HIS A 27 5.22 29.11 -6.99
N PRO A 28 4.30 30.01 -6.52
CA PRO A 28 4.35 30.50 -5.16
C PRO A 28 4.10 29.37 -4.16
N ALA A 29 4.91 29.29 -3.10
CA ALA A 29 4.67 28.39 -2.00
C ALA A 29 3.36 28.77 -1.27
N PRO A 30 2.50 27.82 -0.90
CA PRO A 30 1.27 28.10 -0.19
C PRO A 30 1.58 28.58 1.24
N LEU A 31 1.51 29.88 1.45
CA LEU A 31 1.68 30.53 2.76
C LEU A 31 0.33 30.50 3.49
N GLY A 32 0.02 29.48 4.21
CA GLY A 32 -1.16 29.46 5.07
C GLY A 32 -1.81 28.09 5.22
N ALA A 33 -2.54 27.94 6.28
CA ALA A 33 -3.41 26.90 6.84
C ALA A 33 -3.56 25.48 6.18
N ARG A 34 -3.08 25.27 4.95
CA ARG A 34 -3.09 23.94 4.32
C ARG A 34 -2.03 22.99 4.85
N VAL A 35 -0.96 23.51 5.50
CA VAL A 35 0.08 22.65 6.08
C VAL A 35 -0.39 21.97 7.37
N LEU A 36 -1.37 22.54 8.08
CA LEU A 36 -1.93 21.95 9.30
C LEU A 36 -3.13 21.02 9.04
N ALA A 37 -3.74 21.12 7.85
CA ALA A 37 -4.82 20.19 7.47
C ALA A 37 -4.32 18.88 6.85
N SER A 38 -3.03 18.76 6.55
CA SER A 38 -2.41 17.52 6.05
C SER A 38 -2.03 16.53 7.16
N ALA A 39 -2.19 16.89 8.43
CA ALA A 39 -1.72 16.07 9.55
C ALA A 39 -2.76 15.07 10.09
N GLU A 40 -4.01 15.11 9.63
CA GLU A 40 -5.05 14.19 10.06
C GLU A 40 -6.06 13.90 8.94
N GLN A 41 -5.62 13.19 7.91
CA GLN A 41 -6.54 12.35 7.19
C GLN A 41 -6.44 10.96 7.81
N PRO A 42 -7.45 10.52 8.60
CA PRO A 42 -7.55 9.13 8.99
C PRO A 42 -7.85 8.33 7.72
N GLY A 43 -6.85 7.57 7.27
CA GLY A 43 -7.03 6.57 6.25
C GLY A 43 -7.09 7.13 4.82
N ALA A 44 -5.94 7.41 4.22
CA ALA A 44 -5.78 7.05 2.82
C ALA A 44 -5.82 5.51 2.77
N VAL A 45 -7.03 5.00 2.96
CA VAL A 45 -7.38 3.63 2.64
C VAL A 45 -7.04 3.43 1.17
N CYS A 46 -6.71 2.21 0.77
CA CYS A 46 -6.57 1.79 -0.62
C CYS A 46 -7.82 2.09 -1.49
N ASP A 47 -8.53 3.15 -1.19
CA ASP A 47 -9.73 3.65 -1.86
C ASP A 47 -9.35 4.76 -2.84
N ASP A 48 -8.51 4.42 -3.84
CA ASP A 48 -8.49 5.24 -5.05
C ASP A 48 -9.71 4.86 -5.89
N PRO A 49 -10.73 5.74 -6.02
CA PRO A 49 -11.90 5.47 -6.87
C PRO A 49 -11.54 5.34 -8.36
N ARG A 50 -10.28 5.62 -8.73
CA ARG A 50 -9.73 5.37 -10.07
C ARG A 50 -9.09 3.99 -10.19
N ALA A 51 -8.87 3.28 -9.10
CA ALA A 51 -8.37 1.92 -9.15
C ALA A 51 -9.47 1.01 -9.70
N SER A 52 -9.29 0.53 -10.92
CA SER A 52 -10.19 -0.45 -11.57
C SER A 52 -10.17 -1.82 -10.87
N ILE A 53 -9.34 -1.99 -9.83
CA ILE A 53 -9.13 -3.25 -9.12
C ILE A 53 -10.00 -3.29 -7.87
N ALA A 54 -10.81 -4.33 -7.75
CA ALA A 54 -11.67 -4.54 -6.59
C ALA A 54 -10.89 -4.66 -5.29
N ARG A 55 -11.50 -4.26 -4.18
CA ARG A 55 -10.91 -4.30 -2.84
C ARG A 55 -11.58 -5.38 -2.00
N ILE A 56 -10.83 -5.87 -1.00
CA ILE A 56 -11.33 -6.80 0.01
C ILE A 56 -10.77 -6.44 1.38
N SER A 57 -11.60 -6.45 2.41
CA SER A 57 -11.15 -6.20 3.78
C SER A 57 -10.47 -7.43 4.40
N VAL A 58 -9.75 -7.22 5.50
CA VAL A 58 -9.14 -8.32 6.27
C VAL A 58 -10.21 -9.28 6.80
N GLU A 59 -11.34 -8.75 7.26
CA GLU A 59 -12.46 -9.56 7.78
C GLU A 59 -13.03 -10.50 6.73
N GLU A 60 -13.17 -10.03 5.49
CA GLU A 60 -13.67 -10.84 4.38
C GLU A 60 -12.63 -11.82 3.87
N ALA A 61 -11.34 -11.44 3.87
CA ALA A 61 -10.25 -12.26 3.34
C ALA A 61 -9.84 -13.41 4.28
N LYS A 62 -9.90 -13.22 5.62
CA LYS A 62 -9.51 -14.26 6.59
C LYS A 62 -10.21 -15.60 6.40
N PRO A 63 -11.54 -15.68 6.31
CA PRO A 63 -12.21 -16.96 6.11
C PRO A 63 -11.81 -17.62 4.78
N LEU A 64 -11.50 -16.85 3.75
CA LEU A 64 -11.05 -17.38 2.46
C LEU A 64 -9.65 -17.99 2.54
N CYS A 65 -8.76 -17.39 3.35
CA CYS A 65 -7.43 -17.94 3.65
C CYS A 65 -7.55 -19.28 4.38
N VAL A 66 -8.34 -19.31 5.47
CA VAL A 66 -8.53 -20.53 6.29
C VAL A 66 -9.18 -21.67 5.49
N ALA A 67 -10.11 -21.33 4.60
CA ALA A 67 -10.77 -22.30 3.72
C ALA A 67 -9.94 -22.69 2.49
N CYS A 68 -8.78 -22.08 2.26
CA CYS A 68 -7.96 -22.24 1.06
C CYS A 68 -8.76 -22.00 -0.26
N THR A 69 -9.70 -21.05 -0.24
CA THR A 69 -10.56 -20.70 -1.40
C THR A 69 -10.09 -19.47 -2.14
N ALA A 70 -9.00 -18.85 -1.69
CA ALA A 70 -8.33 -17.76 -2.38
C ALA A 70 -6.81 -17.99 -2.38
N THR A 71 -6.15 -17.54 -3.43
CA THR A 71 -4.68 -17.49 -3.52
C THR A 71 -4.21 -16.11 -3.12
N PHE A 72 -3.33 -16.04 -2.12
CA PHE A 72 -2.73 -14.78 -1.68
C PHE A 72 -1.42 -14.53 -2.42
N ILE A 73 -1.14 -13.27 -2.76
CA ILE A 73 0.13 -12.80 -3.31
C ILE A 73 0.69 -11.71 -2.42
N ASP A 74 1.90 -11.89 -1.95
CA ASP A 74 2.68 -10.89 -1.25
C ASP A 74 3.44 -10.03 -2.25
N ALA A 75 3.10 -8.75 -2.33
CA ALA A 75 3.73 -7.79 -3.22
C ALA A 75 4.92 -7.05 -2.57
N ARG A 76 5.30 -7.41 -1.35
CA ARG A 76 6.44 -6.82 -0.64
C ARG A 76 7.77 -7.37 -1.16
N SER A 77 8.88 -6.88 -0.59
CA SER A 77 10.20 -7.40 -0.92
C SER A 77 10.38 -8.86 -0.47
N ALA A 78 11.28 -9.60 -1.13
CA ALA A 78 11.62 -10.97 -0.77
C ALA A 78 12.10 -11.10 0.69
N GLN A 79 12.77 -10.08 1.22
CA GLN A 79 13.21 -10.05 2.62
C GLN A 79 12.03 -9.96 3.60
N GLU A 80 11.05 -9.12 3.30
CA GLU A 80 9.83 -8.97 4.11
C GLU A 80 8.97 -10.23 4.05
N TYR A 81 8.84 -10.83 2.86
CA TYR A 81 8.17 -12.11 2.67
C TYR A 81 8.81 -13.22 3.51
N ALA A 82 10.14 -13.38 3.45
CA ALA A 82 10.85 -14.37 4.23
C ALA A 82 10.74 -14.16 5.75
N ALA A 83 10.66 -12.92 6.20
CA ALA A 83 10.48 -12.57 7.61
C ALA A 83 9.08 -12.93 8.14
N GLY A 84 8.06 -12.91 7.26
CA GLY A 84 6.70 -13.33 7.60
C GLY A 84 5.70 -12.92 6.52
N HIS A 85 4.80 -13.82 6.16
CA HIS A 85 3.78 -13.65 5.12
C HIS A 85 2.49 -14.38 5.48
N VAL A 86 1.41 -14.11 4.74
CA VAL A 86 0.14 -14.85 4.88
C VAL A 86 0.39 -16.32 4.54
N THR A 87 -0.08 -17.21 5.40
CA THR A 87 0.09 -18.66 5.20
C THR A 87 -0.37 -19.08 3.81
N GLY A 88 0.51 -19.74 3.06
CA GLY A 88 0.24 -20.18 1.70
C GLY A 88 0.32 -19.09 0.63
N ALA A 89 0.77 -17.88 0.95
CA ALA A 89 0.91 -16.82 -0.03
C ALA A 89 2.07 -17.07 -0.99
N LEU A 90 1.88 -16.72 -2.26
CA LEU A 90 2.93 -16.64 -3.26
C LEU A 90 3.65 -15.29 -3.14
N HIS A 91 4.94 -15.25 -3.46
CA HIS A 91 5.68 -14.00 -3.56
C HIS A 91 5.74 -13.51 -5.01
N LEU A 92 5.44 -12.24 -5.22
CA LEU A 92 5.60 -11.55 -6.50
C LEU A 92 5.76 -10.05 -6.26
N ALA A 93 6.99 -9.55 -6.27
CA ALA A 93 7.23 -8.12 -6.15
C ALA A 93 6.99 -7.38 -7.48
N PRO A 94 6.70 -6.06 -7.46
CA PRO A 94 6.55 -5.26 -8.67
C PRO A 94 7.76 -5.40 -9.61
N GLY A 95 7.49 -5.69 -10.88
CA GLY A 95 8.53 -5.86 -11.91
C GLY A 95 9.16 -7.26 -11.98
N GLU A 96 8.82 -8.16 -11.09
CA GLU A 96 9.23 -9.57 -11.21
C GLU A 96 8.42 -10.29 -12.29
N SER A 97 8.99 -11.40 -12.81
CA SER A 97 8.31 -12.21 -13.82
C SER A 97 7.18 -13.03 -13.20
N ILE A 98 5.99 -12.90 -13.76
CA ILE A 98 4.80 -13.65 -13.36
C ILE A 98 4.75 -15.07 -13.96
N GLU A 99 5.56 -15.35 -14.98
CA GLU A 99 5.52 -16.60 -15.75
C GLU A 99 5.54 -17.87 -14.88
N PRO A 100 6.39 -17.98 -13.84
CA PRO A 100 6.41 -19.19 -13.00
C PRO A 100 5.10 -19.44 -12.24
N LEU A 101 4.30 -18.40 -12.03
CA LEU A 101 3.07 -18.43 -11.24
C LEU A 101 1.80 -18.57 -12.09
N LEU A 102 1.89 -18.39 -13.41
CA LEU A 102 0.71 -18.26 -14.29
C LEU A 102 -0.24 -19.46 -14.21
N SER A 103 0.29 -20.69 -14.15
CA SER A 103 -0.55 -21.89 -14.06
C SER A 103 -1.39 -21.89 -12.79
N THR A 104 -0.79 -21.56 -11.66
CA THR A 104 -1.46 -21.47 -10.35
C THR A 104 -2.48 -20.32 -10.35
N LEU A 105 -2.10 -19.15 -10.85
CA LEU A 105 -2.97 -17.95 -10.86
C LEU A 105 -4.19 -18.15 -11.76
N ARG A 106 -4.05 -18.79 -12.91
CA ARG A 106 -5.17 -19.07 -13.83
C ARG A 106 -6.15 -20.11 -13.29
N SER A 107 -5.70 -20.99 -12.41
CA SER A 107 -6.55 -21.99 -11.77
C SER A 107 -7.22 -21.50 -10.48
N ALA A 108 -6.74 -20.37 -9.93
CA ALA A 108 -7.25 -19.82 -8.69
C ALA A 108 -8.65 -19.20 -8.90
N PRO A 109 -9.64 -19.51 -8.04
CA PRO A 109 -10.97 -18.92 -8.12
C PRO A 109 -10.98 -17.44 -7.75
N LEU A 110 -10.08 -17.01 -6.88
CA LEU A 110 -9.90 -15.64 -6.42
C LEU A 110 -8.44 -15.41 -6.07
N ILE A 111 -7.89 -14.26 -6.46
CA ILE A 111 -6.56 -13.81 -6.08
C ILE A 111 -6.67 -12.57 -5.20
N ILE A 112 -5.95 -12.58 -4.07
CA ILE A 112 -5.88 -11.47 -3.14
C ILE A 112 -4.43 -11.02 -3.04
N VAL A 113 -4.14 -9.78 -3.47
CA VAL A 113 -2.80 -9.20 -3.43
C VAL A 113 -2.71 -8.25 -2.25
N TYR A 114 -1.63 -8.32 -1.47
CA TYR A 114 -1.42 -7.44 -0.32
C TYR A 114 -0.01 -6.83 -0.29
N ASP A 115 0.13 -5.75 0.49
CA ASP A 115 1.35 -4.95 0.60
C ASP A 115 1.72 -4.75 2.08
N ARG A 116 2.76 -3.94 2.33
CA ARG A 116 3.22 -3.57 3.68
C ARG A 116 2.38 -2.47 4.33
N ASP A 117 1.81 -1.59 3.53
CA ASP A 117 1.15 -0.37 4.00
C ASP A 117 -0.24 -0.18 3.36
N ARG A 118 -0.97 0.82 3.86
CA ARG A 118 -2.32 1.12 3.41
C ARG A 118 -2.40 1.84 2.07
N GLU A 119 -1.28 2.30 1.54
CA GLU A 119 -1.22 2.95 0.22
C GLU A 119 -1.37 1.94 -0.90
N CYS A 120 -1.04 0.66 -0.63
CA CYS A 120 -1.19 -0.47 -1.55
C CYS A 120 -0.56 -0.24 -2.93
N SER A 121 0.50 0.54 -3.02
CA SER A 121 1.11 0.89 -4.30
C SER A 121 1.70 -0.33 -5.02
N ALA A 122 2.44 -1.17 -4.30
CA ALA A 122 2.99 -2.42 -4.82
C ALA A 122 1.89 -3.44 -5.13
N ALA A 123 0.91 -3.60 -4.22
CA ALA A 123 -0.22 -4.50 -4.44
C ALA A 123 -1.05 -4.11 -5.68
N ASN A 124 -1.28 -2.82 -5.92
CA ASN A 124 -1.97 -2.34 -7.12
C ASN A 124 -1.19 -2.66 -8.41
N GLN A 125 0.14 -2.48 -8.41
CA GLN A 125 0.98 -2.80 -9.57
C GLN A 125 0.95 -4.30 -9.89
N VAL A 126 1.13 -5.14 -8.87
CA VAL A 126 1.09 -6.60 -9.02
C VAL A 126 -0.30 -7.07 -9.43
N ALA A 127 -1.37 -6.54 -8.84
CA ALA A 127 -2.73 -6.89 -9.21
C ALA A 127 -3.06 -6.53 -10.67
N ALA A 128 -2.60 -5.36 -11.13
CA ALA A 128 -2.72 -4.96 -12.54
C ALA A 128 -1.92 -5.90 -13.47
N GLN A 129 -0.72 -6.30 -13.05
CA GLN A 129 0.11 -7.27 -13.80
C GLN A 129 -0.60 -8.62 -13.92
N VAL A 130 -1.22 -9.11 -12.85
CA VAL A 130 -2.00 -10.36 -12.83
C VAL A 130 -3.23 -10.26 -13.75
N GLN A 131 -3.98 -9.15 -13.68
CA GLN A 131 -5.14 -8.92 -14.54
C GLN A 131 -4.77 -8.86 -16.04
N ALA A 132 -3.63 -8.26 -16.36
CA ALA A 132 -3.11 -8.22 -17.74
C ALA A 132 -2.86 -9.61 -18.35
N GLN A 133 -2.70 -10.65 -17.53
CA GLN A 133 -2.60 -12.04 -17.96
C GLN A 133 -3.96 -12.75 -18.14
N GLY A 134 -5.06 -12.02 -18.08
CA GLY A 134 -6.40 -12.53 -18.27
C GLY A 134 -7.02 -13.19 -17.02
N VAL A 135 -6.39 -13.05 -15.86
CA VAL A 135 -6.98 -13.49 -14.58
C VAL A 135 -8.09 -12.52 -14.17
N ARG A 136 -9.28 -13.03 -13.88
CA ARG A 136 -10.49 -12.19 -13.77
C ARG A 136 -10.78 -11.69 -12.36
N ASP A 137 -10.73 -12.56 -11.35
CA ASP A 137 -11.07 -12.17 -9.98
C ASP A 137 -9.80 -11.89 -9.18
N VAL A 138 -9.35 -10.64 -9.26
CA VAL A 138 -8.18 -10.14 -8.54
C VAL A 138 -8.62 -8.99 -7.66
N ARG A 139 -8.28 -9.06 -6.37
CA ARG A 139 -8.60 -8.03 -5.38
C ARG A 139 -7.36 -7.59 -4.63
N VAL A 140 -7.36 -6.37 -4.13
CA VAL A 140 -6.31 -5.84 -3.26
C VAL A 140 -6.82 -5.79 -1.83
N LEU A 141 -6.05 -6.36 -0.90
CA LEU A 141 -6.34 -6.38 0.52
C LEU A 141 -6.20 -4.96 1.10
N THR A 142 -7.28 -4.41 1.63
CA THR A 142 -7.24 -3.18 2.42
C THR A 142 -6.70 -3.47 3.81
N GLY A 143 -5.87 -2.57 4.38
CA GLY A 143 -5.28 -2.76 5.71
C GLY A 143 -3.91 -3.42 5.73
N ALA A 144 -3.47 -4.02 4.63
CA ALA A 144 -2.12 -4.55 4.45
C ALA A 144 -1.67 -5.62 5.48
N TRP A 145 -0.40 -6.04 5.43
CA TRP A 145 0.17 -7.06 6.32
C TRP A 145 0.06 -6.74 7.82
N PRO A 146 0.31 -5.49 8.32
CA PRO A 146 0.19 -5.21 9.75
C PRO A 146 -1.23 -5.38 10.28
N GLU A 147 -2.25 -4.99 9.52
CA GLU A 147 -3.64 -5.17 9.93
C GLU A 147 -4.04 -6.64 9.90
N TRP A 148 -3.59 -7.40 8.89
CA TRP A 148 -3.78 -8.85 8.84
C TRP A 148 -3.33 -9.52 10.14
N LEU A 149 -2.10 -9.23 10.60
CA LEU A 149 -1.57 -9.76 11.85
C LEU A 149 -2.36 -9.30 13.08
N SER A 150 -2.67 -8.00 13.17
CA SER A 150 -3.39 -7.42 14.31
C SER A 150 -4.80 -8.01 14.48
N ARG A 151 -5.40 -8.46 13.37
CA ARG A 151 -6.70 -9.13 13.33
C ARG A 151 -6.60 -10.66 13.50
N GLY A 152 -5.40 -11.18 13.80
CA GLY A 152 -5.16 -12.61 13.98
C GLY A 152 -5.31 -13.42 12.69
N GLY A 153 -4.93 -12.83 11.56
CA GLY A 153 -4.81 -13.55 10.29
C GLY A 153 -3.69 -14.59 10.33
N PRO A 154 -3.85 -15.77 9.71
CA PRO A 154 -2.81 -16.79 9.66
C PRO A 154 -1.55 -16.29 8.95
N GLY A 155 -0.38 -16.53 9.54
CA GLY A 155 0.90 -16.15 8.97
C GLY A 155 1.97 -17.20 9.22
N GLU A 156 2.96 -17.25 8.33
CA GLU A 156 4.13 -18.13 8.44
C GLU A 156 5.39 -17.37 8.00
N SER A 157 6.55 -17.95 8.21
CA SER A 157 7.86 -17.41 7.82
C SER A 157 8.68 -18.46 7.09
N GLY A 158 9.65 -18.03 6.27
CA GLY A 158 10.49 -18.91 5.49
C GLY A 158 9.87 -19.28 4.14
N THR A 159 10.02 -20.53 3.72
CA THR A 159 9.43 -21.05 2.47
C THR A 159 7.97 -21.39 2.70
N CYS A 160 7.11 -20.95 1.78
CA CYS A 160 5.67 -21.17 1.82
C CYS A 160 5.30 -22.64 1.98
N SER A 161 4.45 -22.95 2.97
CA SER A 161 3.73 -24.23 3.01
C SER A 161 2.48 -24.09 2.13
N VAL A 162 2.59 -24.59 0.90
CA VAL A 162 1.58 -24.41 -0.15
C VAL A 162 0.21 -24.90 0.34
N CYS A 163 -0.79 -24.02 0.38
CA CYS A 163 -2.17 -24.44 0.17
C CYS A 163 -2.24 -25.00 -1.25
N THR A 164 -1.94 -26.27 -1.43
CA THR A 164 -2.23 -26.98 -2.67
C THR A 164 -3.75 -27.06 -2.78
N ALA A 165 -4.34 -26.06 -3.39
CA ALA A 165 -5.72 -26.13 -3.83
C ALA A 165 -5.85 -27.33 -4.76
N GLY A 166 -6.32 -28.44 -4.23
CA GLY A 166 -6.70 -29.57 -5.07
C GLY A 166 -6.21 -30.97 -4.71
N THR A 167 -5.78 -31.25 -3.48
CA THR A 167 -5.62 -32.64 -3.03
C THR A 167 -6.43 -32.91 -1.77
N ARG A 168 -7.71 -33.07 -1.94
CA ARG A 168 -8.59 -33.94 -1.13
C ARG A 168 -9.60 -34.64 -2.03
#